data_dd2a0b138ce3d2490f370219c5f55f24
#
_entry.id   dd2a0b138ce3d2490f370219c5f55f24
#
_cell.length_a   1.000
_cell.length_b   1.000
_cell.length_c   1.000
_cell.angle_alpha   90.00
_cell.angle_beta   90.00
_cell.angle_gamma   90.00
#
_symmetry.space_group_name_H-M   'P 1'
#
loop_
_entity.id
_entity.type
_entity.pdbx_description
1 polymer ?
#
loop_
_entity_poly.entity_id
_entity_poly.type
_entity_poly.pdbx_seq_one_letter_code
_entity_poly.pdbx_strand_id
1 'polypeptide(L)'
;MLFRSIGDALKRINGINVQYDQGEARFGQVRGTSADLSSVTINGNRLPSAEGDTRNVQLDLIPADMVQTIEVNKVVTSDMDGDAIGGSINLVTKSTPYKRMFSATAGTGYNWISQKAQLNLGFTYGDRFFNDKLGMMAAISYQNAPSGSDDVEFEYDVNKKGEVVMVEAQKRQYYVTRERQSYSLAFDYDINPNHRLTLQGIYNRRHDWENRYRVTYKDLDKTGLDDEGDMQQSAQIETKGGTPDNRNARLELQQTMDLSLSGEHQFGKLSVNWGASYARASEDRPNERYFSLKQDFLGFTVVDAGDRFPYVTTDVSLHNGEADGERGKWKVKELTESNQEIYEKDLKFKVDFELPLTNGIYGNSLRFGAKYASKTKDRNTLCYDYADTYKDTFDKDYMNNLTSQIRDGYMPGDQYKPTDFVSKEYLGSLDLSSMEGEQVLEESSGNYHARENVTSAFFRFDQNLGKKIKMMAGLRMEATHIKYNGWNCNVADDKDETETLEPTGNHKNSYVNWLPSLLFKYDVNDDLKLRASFT
;
A
#
# COMPACT_ATOMS: atom_id res chain seq x y z
N MET A 1 -9.38 4.11 -24.65
CA MET A 1 -9.03 2.86 -23.94
C MET A 1 -9.21 3.15 -22.46
N LEU A 2 -10.21 2.55 -21.81
CA LEU A 2 -10.40 2.72 -20.38
C LEU A 2 -9.31 1.89 -19.65
N PHE A 3 -8.48 2.55 -18.88
CA PHE A 3 -7.54 1.88 -17.99
C PHE A 3 -8.32 1.24 -16.84
N ARG A 4 -7.95 0.03 -16.45
CA ARG A 4 -8.58 -0.66 -15.32
C ARG A 4 -8.19 -0.03 -13.99
N SER A 5 -6.95 0.49 -13.91
CA SER A 5 -6.41 1.14 -12.71
C SER A 5 -5.49 2.30 -13.09
N ILE A 6 -5.19 3.16 -12.11
CA ILE A 6 -4.18 4.22 -12.24
C ILE A 6 -2.81 3.64 -12.58
N GLY A 7 -2.43 2.51 -11.99
CA GLY A 7 -1.17 1.84 -12.27
C GLY A 7 -1.05 1.36 -13.71
N ASP A 8 -2.15 0.92 -14.35
CA ASP A 8 -2.14 0.57 -15.78
C ASP A 8 -1.85 1.78 -16.69
N ALA A 9 -2.23 2.96 -16.28
CA ALA A 9 -1.87 4.19 -16.98
C ALA A 9 -0.41 4.57 -16.73
N LEU A 10 0.05 4.47 -15.47
CA LEU A 10 1.39 4.83 -15.04
C LEU A 10 2.48 4.01 -15.73
N LYS A 11 2.34 2.70 -15.85
CA LYS A 11 3.35 1.83 -16.50
C LYS A 11 3.58 2.13 -17.98
N ARG A 12 2.73 2.95 -18.61
CA ARG A 12 2.89 3.43 -20.00
C ARG A 12 3.68 4.73 -20.09
N ILE A 13 4.01 5.34 -18.96
CA ILE A 13 4.80 6.56 -18.88
C ILE A 13 6.28 6.17 -18.76
N ASN A 14 7.11 6.63 -19.68
CA ASN A 14 8.54 6.34 -19.69
C ASN A 14 9.20 6.72 -18.36
N GLY A 15 9.95 5.78 -17.75
CA GLY A 15 10.65 5.96 -16.49
C GLY A 15 9.74 5.91 -15.26
N ILE A 16 8.55 5.31 -15.40
CA ILE A 16 7.68 4.94 -14.29
C ILE A 16 7.56 3.42 -14.25
N ASN A 17 7.83 2.86 -13.08
CA ASN A 17 7.53 1.48 -12.73
C ASN A 17 6.37 1.44 -11.74
N VAL A 18 5.73 0.29 -11.64
CA VAL A 18 4.65 0.06 -10.70
C VAL A 18 4.88 -1.26 -9.99
N GLN A 19 4.86 -1.23 -8.68
CA GLN A 19 4.88 -2.42 -7.87
C GLN A 19 3.46 -3.01 -7.80
N TYR A 20 3.36 -4.29 -8.08
CA TYR A 20 2.10 -5.03 -8.06
C TYR A 20 1.97 -5.84 -6.77
N ASP A 21 0.74 -5.92 -6.27
CA ASP A 21 0.34 -6.82 -5.21
C ASP A 21 -0.96 -7.53 -5.63
N GLN A 22 -0.93 -8.87 -5.63
CA GLN A 22 -2.04 -9.74 -6.04
C GLN A 22 -2.70 -9.34 -7.39
N GLY A 23 -1.85 -8.94 -8.36
CA GLY A 23 -2.29 -8.55 -9.70
C GLY A 23 -2.80 -7.12 -9.84
N GLU A 24 -2.80 -6.32 -8.80
CA GLU A 24 -3.12 -4.89 -8.82
C GLU A 24 -1.89 -4.01 -8.62
N ALA A 25 -1.87 -2.86 -9.28
CA ALA A 25 -0.80 -1.88 -9.17
C ALA A 25 -0.95 -1.07 -7.89
N ARG A 26 -0.11 -1.34 -6.89
CA ARG A 26 -0.21 -0.77 -5.55
C ARG A 26 0.61 0.51 -5.38
N PHE A 27 1.90 0.49 -5.75
CA PHE A 27 2.80 1.63 -5.55
C PHE A 27 3.46 2.07 -6.85
N GLY A 28 3.56 3.39 -7.06
CA GLY A 28 4.26 3.98 -8.19
C GLY A 28 5.71 4.31 -7.85
N GLN A 29 6.62 4.00 -8.76
CA GLN A 29 8.06 4.23 -8.64
C GLN A 29 8.54 5.09 -9.80
N VAL A 30 9.22 6.20 -9.48
CA VAL A 30 9.75 7.11 -10.48
C VAL A 30 11.25 6.85 -10.68
N ARG A 31 11.70 6.68 -11.94
CA ARG A 31 13.11 6.46 -12.31
C ARG A 31 13.76 5.20 -11.70
N GLY A 32 12.99 4.18 -11.34
CA GLY A 32 13.50 2.97 -10.70
C GLY A 32 13.96 3.16 -9.25
N THR A 33 13.65 4.29 -8.61
CA THR A 33 13.84 4.47 -7.17
C THR A 33 12.77 3.72 -6.39
N SER A 34 13.02 3.44 -5.12
CA SER A 34 12.02 2.86 -4.23
C SER A 34 10.77 3.75 -4.14
N ALA A 35 9.61 3.14 -3.88
CA ALA A 35 8.32 3.85 -3.84
C ALA A 35 8.26 4.91 -2.73
N ASP A 36 8.96 4.70 -1.62
CA ASP A 36 9.08 5.64 -0.49
C ASP A 36 9.85 6.93 -0.82
N LEU A 37 10.63 6.92 -1.90
CA LEU A 37 11.32 8.09 -2.45
C LEU A 37 10.49 8.85 -3.50
N SER A 38 9.30 8.37 -3.82
CA SER A 38 8.38 8.98 -4.79
C SER A 38 7.21 9.63 -4.06
N SER A 39 6.96 10.91 -4.31
CA SER A 39 5.82 11.61 -3.72
C SER A 39 4.56 11.39 -4.55
N VAL A 40 3.46 10.98 -3.92
CA VAL A 40 2.14 10.89 -4.57
C VAL A 40 1.22 11.95 -3.99
N THR A 41 0.63 12.75 -4.89
CA THR A 41 -0.29 13.84 -4.52
C THR A 41 -1.61 13.70 -5.27
N ILE A 42 -2.67 14.29 -4.70
CA ILE A 42 -3.94 14.50 -5.38
C ILE A 42 -4.24 16.00 -5.40
N ASN A 43 -4.47 16.55 -6.59
CA ASN A 43 -4.64 17.99 -6.80
C ASN A 43 -3.51 18.84 -6.15
N GLY A 44 -2.27 18.31 -6.13
CA GLY A 44 -1.11 18.95 -5.50
C GLY A 44 -1.03 18.79 -3.98
N ASN A 45 -1.97 18.12 -3.33
CA ASN A 45 -1.92 17.79 -1.90
C ASN A 45 -1.35 16.37 -1.74
N ARG A 46 -0.39 16.20 -0.83
CA ARG A 46 0.13 14.87 -0.51
C ARG A 46 -0.97 14.02 0.12
N LEU A 47 -1.12 12.80 -0.37
CA LEU A 47 -1.98 11.81 0.27
C LEU A 47 -1.26 11.16 1.46
N PRO A 48 -1.94 10.98 2.59
CA PRO A 48 -1.43 10.16 3.68
C PRO A 48 -1.42 8.68 3.31
N SER A 49 -0.57 7.90 3.99
CA SER A 49 -0.46 6.46 3.84
C SER A 49 -1.24 5.74 4.94
N ALA A 50 -2.08 4.76 4.57
CA ALA A 50 -2.72 3.85 5.51
C ALA A 50 -1.79 2.69 5.94
N GLU A 51 -0.63 2.53 5.29
CA GLU A 51 0.33 1.48 5.63
C GLU A 51 1.05 1.78 6.95
N GLY A 52 1.21 0.76 7.82
CA GLY A 52 1.89 0.90 9.12
C GLY A 52 3.40 1.07 9.00
N ASP A 53 4.01 0.33 8.11
CA ASP A 53 5.47 0.17 8.03
C ASP A 53 6.12 1.06 6.97
N THR A 54 5.33 1.73 6.14
CA THR A 54 5.84 2.53 5.02
C THR A 54 5.07 3.84 4.88
N ARG A 55 5.68 4.80 4.21
CA ARG A 55 5.05 6.06 3.82
C ARG A 55 4.45 6.04 2.41
N ASN A 56 4.46 4.89 1.76
CA ASN A 56 3.99 4.72 0.39
C ASN A 56 2.48 4.93 0.28
N VAL A 57 2.06 5.64 -0.75
CA VAL A 57 0.65 5.89 -1.03
C VAL A 57 0.12 4.81 -1.98
N GLN A 58 -0.93 4.15 -1.56
CA GLN A 58 -1.60 3.10 -2.32
C GLN A 58 -2.42 3.69 -3.47
N LEU A 59 -2.02 3.42 -4.70
CA LEU A 59 -2.70 3.90 -5.91
C LEU A 59 -3.98 3.10 -6.22
N ASP A 60 -4.05 1.88 -5.76
CA ASP A 60 -5.20 0.97 -5.95
C ASP A 60 -6.44 1.34 -5.11
N LEU A 61 -6.28 2.26 -4.15
CA LEU A 61 -7.42 2.84 -3.41
C LEU A 61 -8.22 3.85 -4.25
N ILE A 62 -7.63 4.43 -5.30
CA ILE A 62 -8.23 5.48 -6.09
C ILE A 62 -8.67 4.91 -7.44
N PRO A 63 -9.99 4.86 -7.75
CA PRO A 63 -10.46 4.42 -9.05
C PRO A 63 -9.99 5.33 -10.19
N ALA A 64 -9.63 4.72 -11.33
CA ALA A 64 -9.13 5.47 -12.48
C ALA A 64 -10.16 6.47 -13.07
N ASP A 65 -11.45 6.19 -12.90
CA ASP A 65 -12.53 7.05 -13.37
C ASP A 65 -12.73 8.34 -12.55
N MET A 66 -12.11 8.42 -11.35
CA MET A 66 -12.05 9.65 -10.55
C MET A 66 -10.97 10.61 -11.01
N VAL A 67 -9.96 10.13 -11.74
CA VAL A 67 -8.80 10.89 -12.18
C VAL A 67 -8.99 11.36 -13.60
N GLN A 68 -8.75 12.64 -13.85
CA GLN A 68 -8.78 13.25 -15.18
C GLN A 68 -7.40 13.19 -15.85
N THR A 69 -6.35 13.47 -15.08
CA THR A 69 -4.97 13.58 -15.61
C THR A 69 -4.00 13.06 -14.55
N ILE A 70 -2.93 12.40 -15.02
CA ILE A 70 -1.78 12.02 -14.18
C ILE A 70 -0.60 12.86 -14.65
N GLU A 71 -0.07 13.67 -13.74
CA GLU A 71 1.12 14.48 -13.96
C GLU A 71 2.31 13.83 -13.29
N VAL A 72 3.41 13.68 -14.04
CA VAL A 72 4.65 13.10 -13.49
C VAL A 72 5.78 14.11 -13.61
N ASN A 73 6.32 14.51 -12.46
CA ASN A 73 7.49 15.37 -12.40
C ASN A 73 8.71 14.52 -12.01
N LYS A 74 9.68 14.48 -12.91
CA LYS A 74 10.94 13.73 -12.71
C LYS A 74 12.05 14.59 -12.13
N VAL A 75 11.82 15.89 -11.97
CA VAL A 75 12.77 16.86 -11.42
C VAL A 75 12.03 17.68 -10.38
N VAL A 76 12.61 17.79 -9.20
CA VAL A 76 12.08 18.60 -8.10
C VAL A 76 12.50 20.05 -8.31
N THR A 77 11.54 20.96 -8.19
CA THR A 77 11.79 22.41 -8.23
C THR A 77 11.59 23.00 -6.84
N SER A 78 12.12 24.19 -6.58
CA SER A 78 12.10 24.80 -5.25
C SER A 78 10.70 25.06 -4.68
N ASP A 79 9.66 25.14 -5.52
CA ASP A 79 8.25 25.25 -5.14
C ASP A 79 7.60 23.91 -4.77
N MET A 80 8.29 22.78 -4.96
CA MET A 80 7.85 21.43 -4.60
C MET A 80 8.42 20.98 -3.27
N ASP A 81 7.78 19.99 -2.64
CA ASP A 81 8.28 19.39 -1.39
C ASP A 81 9.60 18.63 -1.62
N GLY A 82 10.53 18.73 -0.66
CA GLY A 82 11.86 18.15 -0.76
C GLY A 82 11.92 16.63 -0.62
N ASP A 83 10.80 15.98 -0.28
CA ASP A 83 10.72 14.52 -0.09
C ASP A 83 10.50 13.74 -1.40
N ALA A 84 10.34 14.42 -2.53
CA ALA A 84 10.14 13.80 -3.85
C ALA A 84 11.47 13.47 -4.55
N ILE A 85 12.42 12.79 -3.88
CA ILE A 85 13.78 12.52 -4.36
C ILE A 85 13.78 11.78 -5.71
N GLY A 86 12.95 10.75 -5.86
CA GLY A 86 12.77 10.02 -7.12
C GLY A 86 11.95 10.80 -8.14
N GLY A 87 11.04 11.64 -7.68
CA GLY A 87 10.08 12.41 -8.46
C GLY A 87 8.69 12.43 -7.83
N SER A 88 7.73 13.07 -8.49
CA SER A 88 6.35 13.13 -7.99
C SER A 88 5.33 12.68 -9.01
N ILE A 89 4.26 12.06 -8.53
CA ILE A 89 3.07 11.65 -9.28
C ILE A 89 1.89 12.45 -8.72
N ASN A 90 1.30 13.33 -9.52
CA ASN A 90 0.12 14.10 -9.13
C ASN A 90 -1.11 13.57 -9.86
N LEU A 91 -2.10 13.12 -9.10
CA LEU A 91 -3.39 12.67 -9.59
C LEU A 91 -4.34 13.86 -9.61
N VAL A 92 -4.67 14.37 -10.77
CA VAL A 92 -5.61 15.48 -10.91
C VAL A 92 -7.01 14.90 -11.08
N THR A 93 -7.90 15.21 -10.14
CA THR A 93 -9.30 14.79 -10.20
C THR A 93 -10.09 15.57 -11.27
N LYS A 94 -11.27 15.09 -11.60
CA LYS A 94 -12.16 15.80 -12.53
C LYS A 94 -12.51 17.17 -11.99
N SER A 95 -12.19 18.20 -12.76
CA SER A 95 -12.54 19.59 -12.47
C SER A 95 -13.94 19.93 -12.95
N THR A 96 -14.48 21.04 -12.47
CA THR A 96 -15.78 21.57 -12.89
C THR A 96 -15.78 21.89 -14.40
N PRO A 97 -16.80 21.46 -15.16
CA PRO A 97 -16.83 21.62 -16.59
C PRO A 97 -17.29 23.02 -17.02
N TYR A 98 -16.96 23.42 -18.24
CA TYR A 98 -17.49 24.65 -18.85
C TYR A 98 -18.94 24.50 -19.33
N LYS A 99 -19.37 23.25 -19.62
CA LYS A 99 -20.73 22.92 -20.07
C LYS A 99 -21.23 21.72 -19.30
N ARG A 100 -22.55 21.60 -19.18
CA ARG A 100 -23.18 20.44 -18.56
C ARG A 100 -22.59 19.14 -19.11
N MET A 101 -22.15 18.29 -18.19
CA MET A 101 -21.57 16.99 -18.48
C MET A 101 -22.26 15.92 -17.64
N PHE A 102 -22.56 14.81 -18.29
CA PHE A 102 -23.12 13.63 -17.66
C PHE A 102 -22.40 12.40 -18.21
N SER A 103 -22.02 11.48 -17.35
CA SER A 103 -21.45 10.19 -17.74
C SER A 103 -21.91 9.11 -16.76
N ALA A 104 -22.33 7.97 -17.31
CA ALA A 104 -22.61 6.78 -16.54
C ALA A 104 -21.85 5.61 -17.16
N THR A 105 -21.26 4.78 -16.32
CA THR A 105 -20.50 3.59 -16.72
C THR A 105 -21.04 2.39 -15.96
N ALA A 106 -21.29 1.29 -16.65
CA ALA A 106 -21.57 -0.02 -16.06
C ALA A 106 -20.69 -1.05 -16.75
N GLY A 107 -20.00 -1.86 -15.96
CA GLY A 107 -19.13 -2.92 -16.45
C GLY A 107 -19.27 -4.16 -15.60
N THR A 108 -19.10 -5.32 -16.22
CA THR A 108 -19.07 -6.61 -15.54
C THR A 108 -17.92 -7.46 -16.09
N GLY A 109 -17.51 -8.44 -15.31
CA GLY A 109 -16.50 -9.42 -15.66
C GLY A 109 -16.71 -10.71 -14.89
N TYR A 110 -15.90 -11.71 -15.19
CA TYR A 110 -15.90 -12.98 -14.47
C TYR A 110 -14.47 -13.39 -14.15
N ASN A 111 -14.19 -13.69 -12.88
CA ASN A 111 -12.89 -14.22 -12.47
C ASN A 111 -12.97 -15.74 -12.38
N TRP A 112 -12.15 -16.43 -13.20
CA TRP A 112 -12.16 -17.88 -13.31
C TRP A 112 -11.57 -18.59 -12.10
N ILE A 113 -10.64 -17.95 -11.37
CA ILE A 113 -10.04 -18.54 -10.17
C ILE A 113 -11.03 -18.50 -9.00
N SER A 114 -11.60 -17.33 -8.70
CA SER A 114 -12.61 -17.20 -7.64
C SER A 114 -14.00 -17.69 -8.05
N GLN A 115 -14.24 -17.95 -9.35
CA GLN A 115 -15.51 -18.36 -9.94
C GLN A 115 -16.66 -17.39 -9.60
N LYS A 116 -16.38 -16.09 -9.57
CA LYS A 116 -17.32 -15.02 -9.21
C LYS A 116 -17.39 -13.92 -10.24
N ALA A 117 -18.58 -13.32 -10.36
CA ALA A 117 -18.79 -12.14 -11.21
C ALA A 117 -18.20 -10.88 -10.54
N GLN A 118 -17.69 -10.00 -11.38
CA GLN A 118 -17.20 -8.66 -11.01
C GLN A 118 -18.20 -7.60 -11.44
N LEU A 119 -18.27 -6.48 -10.72
CA LEU A 119 -19.16 -5.35 -11.01
C LEU A 119 -18.37 -4.05 -10.89
N ASN A 120 -18.55 -3.14 -11.87
CA ASN A 120 -18.03 -1.79 -11.84
C ASN A 120 -19.12 -0.81 -12.29
N LEU A 121 -19.42 0.18 -11.44
CA LEU A 121 -20.41 1.23 -11.70
C LEU A 121 -19.76 2.59 -11.47
N GLY A 122 -19.99 3.52 -12.39
CA GLY A 122 -19.51 4.89 -12.29
C GLY A 122 -20.58 5.88 -12.70
N PHE A 123 -20.64 7.01 -12.01
CA PHE A 123 -21.53 8.12 -12.32
C PHE A 123 -20.77 9.43 -12.15
N THR A 124 -20.93 10.34 -13.12
CA THR A 124 -20.34 11.67 -13.07
C THR A 124 -21.35 12.69 -13.60
N TYR A 125 -21.54 13.77 -12.84
CA TYR A 125 -22.34 14.92 -13.24
C TYR A 125 -21.59 16.20 -12.97
N GLY A 126 -21.65 17.13 -13.91
CA GLY A 126 -21.09 18.47 -13.73
C GLY A 126 -21.89 19.52 -14.50
N ASP A 127 -22.01 20.70 -13.92
CA ASP A 127 -22.74 21.83 -14.50
C ASP A 127 -22.21 23.17 -13.94
N ARG A 128 -22.67 24.27 -14.53
CA ARG A 128 -22.43 25.63 -14.03
C ARG A 128 -23.74 26.34 -13.74
N PHE A 129 -23.72 27.16 -12.69
CA PHE A 129 -24.88 27.87 -12.17
C PHE A 129 -24.56 29.36 -11.99
N PHE A 130 -25.59 30.17 -11.77
CA PHE A 130 -25.45 31.62 -11.49
C PHE A 130 -24.68 32.37 -12.58
N ASN A 131 -25.09 32.24 -13.83
CA ASN A 131 -24.42 32.83 -15.01
C ASN A 131 -22.94 32.36 -15.08
N ASP A 132 -22.75 31.06 -14.98
CA ASP A 132 -21.45 30.37 -15.05
C ASP A 132 -20.44 30.71 -13.92
N LYS A 133 -20.86 31.45 -12.89
CA LYS A 133 -19.99 31.80 -11.76
C LYS A 133 -19.68 30.64 -10.83
N LEU A 134 -20.64 29.72 -10.62
CA LEU A 134 -20.48 28.55 -9.77
C LEU A 134 -20.42 27.30 -10.61
N GLY A 135 -19.27 26.66 -10.67
CA GLY A 135 -19.10 25.31 -11.22
C GLY A 135 -19.28 24.26 -10.15
N MET A 136 -19.87 23.13 -10.53
CA MET A 136 -20.01 21.94 -9.69
C MET A 136 -19.63 20.71 -10.50
N MET A 137 -18.90 19.77 -9.86
CA MET A 137 -18.61 18.43 -10.37
C MET A 137 -18.81 17.42 -9.24
N ALA A 138 -19.58 16.37 -9.50
CA ALA A 138 -19.73 15.24 -8.59
C ALA A 138 -19.45 13.94 -9.35
N ALA A 139 -18.71 13.01 -8.73
CA ALA A 139 -18.47 11.68 -9.26
C ALA A 139 -18.60 10.63 -8.15
N ILE A 140 -19.17 9.48 -8.51
CA ILE A 140 -19.34 8.31 -7.64
C ILE A 140 -18.85 7.10 -8.43
N SER A 141 -18.09 6.23 -7.76
CA SER A 141 -17.63 4.95 -8.29
C SER A 141 -17.87 3.84 -7.27
N TYR A 142 -18.35 2.71 -7.75
CA TYR A 142 -18.49 1.46 -7.01
C TYR A 142 -17.87 0.33 -7.80
N GLN A 143 -17.02 -0.45 -7.13
CA GLN A 143 -16.41 -1.64 -7.71
C GLN A 143 -16.49 -2.80 -6.73
N ASN A 144 -16.91 -3.98 -7.21
CA ASN A 144 -16.77 -5.25 -6.53
C ASN A 144 -15.96 -6.20 -7.42
N ALA A 145 -14.75 -6.55 -6.96
CA ALA A 145 -13.77 -7.29 -7.74
C ALA A 145 -13.28 -8.53 -6.99
N PRO A 146 -14.07 -9.62 -6.98
CA PRO A 146 -13.56 -10.90 -6.51
C PRO A 146 -12.45 -11.41 -7.44
N SER A 147 -11.39 -11.92 -6.82
CA SER A 147 -10.20 -12.45 -7.49
C SER A 147 -9.65 -13.65 -6.73
N GLY A 148 -8.62 -14.26 -7.25
CA GLY A 148 -7.83 -15.30 -6.60
C GLY A 148 -6.51 -15.49 -7.31
N SER A 149 -5.56 -16.11 -6.64
CA SER A 149 -4.30 -16.53 -7.22
C SER A 149 -3.86 -17.87 -6.66
N ASP A 150 -3.13 -18.61 -7.49
CA ASP A 150 -2.36 -19.77 -7.10
C ASP A 150 -0.91 -19.41 -7.32
N ASP A 151 -0.08 -19.59 -6.30
CA ASP A 151 1.34 -19.30 -6.43
C ASP A 151 2.22 -20.34 -5.72
N VAL A 152 3.49 -20.34 -6.10
CA VAL A 152 4.56 -21.11 -5.46
C VAL A 152 5.72 -20.18 -5.18
N GLU A 153 6.37 -20.38 -4.06
CA GLU A 153 7.56 -19.63 -3.67
C GLU A 153 8.63 -20.59 -3.18
N PHE A 154 9.86 -20.31 -3.55
CA PHE A 154 11.02 -21.11 -3.16
C PHE A 154 12.06 -20.18 -2.54
N GLU A 155 12.56 -20.56 -1.36
CA GLU A 155 13.66 -19.87 -0.71
C GLU A 155 14.95 -20.68 -0.87
N TYR A 156 16.03 -19.98 -1.15
CA TYR A 156 17.34 -20.55 -1.36
C TYR A 156 18.35 -19.91 -0.39
N ASP A 157 19.29 -20.72 0.08
CA ASP A 157 20.40 -20.26 0.89
C ASP A 157 21.71 -20.90 0.40
N VAL A 158 22.84 -20.42 0.91
CA VAL A 158 24.16 -20.97 0.60
C VAL A 158 24.59 -21.89 1.73
N ASN A 159 24.73 -23.18 1.45
CA ASN A 159 25.15 -24.17 2.42
C ASN A 159 26.64 -24.00 2.82
N LYS A 160 27.11 -24.74 3.83
CA LYS A 160 28.49 -24.70 4.32
C LYS A 160 29.57 -25.02 3.27
N LYS A 161 29.18 -25.62 2.13
CA LYS A 161 30.08 -25.91 1.01
C LYS A 161 30.10 -24.80 -0.04
N GLY A 162 29.30 -23.74 0.12
CA GLY A 162 29.15 -22.66 -0.85
C GLY A 162 28.21 -22.97 -2.01
N GLU A 163 27.38 -24.01 -1.91
CA GLU A 163 26.40 -24.40 -2.91
C GLU A 163 25.05 -23.74 -2.60
N VAL A 164 24.34 -23.24 -3.62
CA VAL A 164 22.98 -22.72 -3.49
C VAL A 164 22.02 -23.91 -3.38
N VAL A 165 21.27 -23.98 -2.29
CA VAL A 165 20.31 -25.04 -1.98
C VAL A 165 18.95 -24.45 -1.67
N MET A 166 17.87 -25.16 -2.00
CA MET A 166 16.53 -24.80 -1.60
C MET A 166 16.34 -25.16 -0.12
N VAL A 167 15.96 -24.19 0.70
CA VAL A 167 15.73 -24.36 2.15
C VAL A 167 14.24 -24.41 2.49
N GLU A 168 13.39 -23.73 1.72
CA GLU A 168 11.95 -23.72 1.91
C GLU A 168 11.22 -23.70 0.58
N ALA A 169 10.04 -24.35 0.55
CA ALA A 169 9.12 -24.32 -0.58
C ALA A 169 7.69 -24.10 -0.08
N GLN A 170 6.97 -23.17 -0.69
CA GLN A 170 5.58 -22.85 -0.35
C GLN A 170 4.66 -23.05 -1.53
N LYS A 171 3.45 -23.53 -1.27
CA LYS A 171 2.33 -23.54 -2.21
C LYS A 171 1.19 -22.76 -1.56
N ARG A 172 0.67 -21.74 -2.25
CA ARG A 172 -0.31 -20.81 -1.69
C ARG A 172 -1.51 -20.65 -2.62
N GLN A 173 -2.67 -20.50 -2.01
CA GLN A 173 -3.91 -20.13 -2.69
C GLN A 173 -4.53 -18.96 -1.98
N TYR A 174 -4.90 -17.94 -2.74
CA TYR A 174 -5.59 -16.75 -2.27
C TYR A 174 -6.97 -16.64 -2.87
N TYR A 175 -7.93 -16.25 -2.05
CA TYR A 175 -9.25 -15.81 -2.47
C TYR A 175 -9.48 -14.43 -1.88
N VAL A 176 -9.65 -13.44 -2.77
CA VAL A 176 -9.75 -12.04 -2.40
C VAL A 176 -11.04 -11.46 -2.96
N THR A 177 -11.73 -10.64 -2.18
CA THR A 177 -12.84 -9.82 -2.66
C THR A 177 -12.59 -8.38 -2.27
N ARG A 178 -12.35 -7.53 -3.27
CA ARG A 178 -12.14 -6.10 -3.08
C ARG A 178 -13.38 -5.31 -3.46
N GLU A 179 -13.99 -4.66 -2.48
CA GLU A 179 -15.09 -3.73 -2.70
C GLU A 179 -14.59 -2.31 -2.49
N ARG A 180 -14.75 -1.46 -3.51
CA ARG A 180 -14.32 -0.06 -3.49
C ARG A 180 -15.50 0.86 -3.69
N GLN A 181 -15.56 1.90 -2.89
CA GLN A 181 -16.51 3.00 -3.00
C GLN A 181 -15.73 4.29 -3.01
N SER A 182 -16.00 5.16 -3.98
CA SER A 182 -15.30 6.43 -4.11
C SER A 182 -16.28 7.53 -4.45
N TYR A 183 -16.09 8.68 -3.81
CA TYR A 183 -16.91 9.87 -3.95
C TYR A 183 -16.00 11.06 -4.17
N SER A 184 -16.29 11.88 -5.16
CA SER A 184 -15.55 13.11 -5.45
C SER A 184 -16.52 14.25 -5.67
N LEU A 185 -16.20 15.40 -5.08
CA LEU A 185 -16.99 16.62 -5.18
C LEU A 185 -16.04 17.79 -5.39
N ALA A 186 -16.33 18.64 -6.39
CA ALA A 186 -15.59 19.85 -6.65
C ALA A 186 -16.54 21.02 -6.93
N PHE A 187 -16.21 22.17 -6.38
CA PHE A 187 -16.85 23.45 -6.65
C PHE A 187 -15.78 24.47 -7.00
N ASP A 188 -16.04 25.28 -8.00
CA ASP A 188 -15.32 26.53 -8.20
C ASP A 188 -16.30 27.71 -8.21
N TYR A 189 -15.87 28.83 -7.65
CA TYR A 189 -16.64 30.06 -7.65
C TYR A 189 -15.81 31.22 -8.15
N ASP A 190 -16.21 31.76 -9.32
CA ASP A 190 -15.63 32.94 -9.92
C ASP A 190 -16.28 34.18 -9.29
N ILE A 191 -15.61 34.76 -8.26
CA ILE A 191 -16.04 36.02 -7.65
C ILE A 191 -16.08 37.11 -8.74
N ASN A 192 -15.01 37.17 -9.52
CA ASN A 192 -14.86 37.97 -10.72
C ASN A 192 -13.72 37.36 -11.59
N PRO A 193 -13.40 37.90 -12.80
CA PRO A 193 -12.36 37.32 -13.66
C PRO A 193 -10.95 37.18 -13.05
N ASN A 194 -10.69 37.95 -11.97
CA ASN A 194 -9.38 37.96 -11.32
C ASN A 194 -9.33 37.18 -10.01
N HIS A 195 -10.47 36.67 -9.52
CA HIS A 195 -10.55 36.04 -8.21
C HIS A 195 -11.45 34.82 -8.26
N ARG A 196 -10.87 33.65 -7.98
CA ARG A 196 -11.53 32.34 -7.94
C ARG A 196 -11.28 31.65 -6.62
N LEU A 197 -12.29 30.97 -6.12
CA LEU A 197 -12.20 30.02 -5.00
C LEU A 197 -12.52 28.62 -5.51
N THR A 198 -11.81 27.63 -5.03
CA THR A 198 -12.04 26.21 -5.36
C THR A 198 -12.10 25.37 -4.09
N LEU A 199 -13.18 24.60 -3.93
CA LEU A 199 -13.35 23.59 -2.89
C LEU A 199 -13.38 22.22 -3.57
N GLN A 200 -12.52 21.30 -3.11
CA GLN A 200 -12.46 19.94 -3.62
C GLN A 200 -12.44 18.95 -2.47
N GLY A 201 -13.12 17.82 -2.65
CA GLY A 201 -13.08 16.70 -1.73
C GLY A 201 -13.11 15.37 -2.46
N ILE A 202 -12.37 14.41 -1.95
CA ILE A 202 -12.44 13.01 -2.35
C ILE A 202 -12.47 12.13 -1.12
N TYR A 203 -13.28 11.09 -1.16
CA TYR A 203 -13.34 10.04 -0.14
C TYR A 203 -13.35 8.69 -0.83
N ASN A 204 -12.45 7.81 -0.43
CA ASN A 204 -12.35 6.44 -0.90
C ASN A 204 -12.44 5.48 0.27
N ARG A 205 -13.15 4.38 0.09
CA ARG A 205 -13.26 3.26 1.04
C ARG A 205 -13.05 1.96 0.29
N ARG A 206 -12.18 1.10 0.82
CA ARG A 206 -11.92 -0.26 0.34
C ARG A 206 -12.15 -1.25 1.46
N HIS A 207 -12.95 -2.27 1.20
CA HIS A 207 -12.96 -3.50 1.96
C HIS A 207 -12.19 -4.54 1.16
N ASP A 208 -11.23 -5.18 1.78
CA ASP A 208 -10.44 -6.27 1.21
C ASP A 208 -10.64 -7.49 2.12
N TRP A 209 -11.47 -8.44 1.68
CA TRP A 209 -11.65 -9.73 2.34
C TRP A 209 -10.71 -10.74 1.70
N GLU A 210 -9.82 -11.33 2.49
CA GLU A 210 -8.84 -12.28 2.03
C GLU A 210 -8.86 -13.57 2.84
N ASN A 211 -8.85 -14.72 2.15
CA ASN A 211 -8.44 -15.99 2.71
C ASN A 211 -7.18 -16.46 2.00
N ARG A 212 -6.24 -16.99 2.78
CA ARG A 212 -5.03 -17.63 2.28
C ARG A 212 -4.92 -19.03 2.85
N TYR A 213 -4.59 -19.98 1.99
CA TYR A 213 -4.24 -21.35 2.33
C TYR A 213 -2.81 -21.58 1.88
N ARG A 214 -1.93 -21.95 2.81
CA ARG A 214 -0.50 -22.11 2.54
C ARG A 214 0.00 -23.42 3.11
N VAL A 215 0.71 -24.22 2.30
CA VAL A 215 1.57 -25.30 2.78
C VAL A 215 3.01 -24.88 2.59
N THR A 216 3.82 -25.06 3.63
CA THR A 216 5.25 -24.75 3.67
C THR A 216 6.02 -26.02 3.99
N TYR A 217 7.00 -26.37 3.16
CA TYR A 217 7.98 -27.41 3.41
C TYR A 217 9.28 -26.74 3.84
N LYS A 218 9.79 -27.10 5.03
CA LYS A 218 10.92 -26.43 5.67
C LYS A 218 12.11 -27.36 5.85
N ASP A 219 13.28 -26.72 6.02
CA ASP A 219 14.54 -27.40 6.29
C ASP A 219 14.93 -28.38 5.16
N LEU A 220 14.62 -28.03 3.92
CA LEU A 220 14.81 -28.89 2.74
C LEU A 220 16.28 -29.23 2.44
N ASP A 221 17.21 -28.43 2.92
CA ASP A 221 18.66 -28.66 2.87
C ASP A 221 19.15 -29.70 3.89
N LYS A 222 18.34 -30.01 4.91
CA LYS A 222 18.65 -31.00 5.94
C LYS A 222 18.18 -32.40 5.54
N THR A 223 18.92 -33.03 4.64
CA THR A 223 18.54 -34.31 4.02
C THR A 223 18.97 -35.58 4.78
N GLY A 224 19.50 -35.44 5.99
CA GLY A 224 19.96 -36.56 6.81
C GLY A 224 19.11 -36.79 8.06
N LEU A 225 19.47 -37.83 8.79
CA LEU A 225 18.96 -38.03 10.16
C LEU A 225 19.79 -37.17 11.12
N ASP A 226 19.16 -36.72 12.21
CA ASP A 226 19.85 -36.11 13.34
C ASP A 226 20.56 -37.15 14.22
N ASP A 227 21.14 -36.71 15.32
CA ASP A 227 21.85 -37.59 16.27
C ASP A 227 20.92 -38.58 16.98
N GLU A 228 19.61 -38.33 16.96
CA GLU A 228 18.56 -39.18 17.56
C GLU A 228 17.97 -40.15 16.52
N GLY A 229 18.38 -40.03 15.26
CA GLY A 229 17.96 -40.87 14.15
C GLY A 229 16.64 -40.42 13.52
N ASP A 230 16.26 -39.16 13.70
CA ASP A 230 15.04 -38.57 13.18
C ASP A 230 15.31 -37.72 11.94
N MET A 231 14.34 -37.71 11.00
CA MET A 231 14.33 -36.77 9.88
C MET A 231 14.17 -35.34 10.37
N GLN A 232 14.93 -34.41 9.78
CA GLN A 232 15.01 -33.03 10.24
C GLN A 232 14.05 -32.07 9.54
N GLN A 233 13.36 -32.52 8.51
CA GLN A 233 12.46 -31.68 7.70
C GLN A 233 11.06 -31.64 8.32
N SER A 234 10.32 -30.58 8.01
CA SER A 234 8.96 -30.39 8.51
C SER A 234 8.02 -29.82 7.45
N ALA A 235 6.72 -30.04 7.64
CA ALA A 235 5.66 -29.40 6.88
C ALA A 235 4.78 -28.54 7.81
N GLN A 236 4.30 -27.44 7.29
CA GLN A 236 3.33 -26.59 7.97
C GLN A 236 2.18 -26.28 7.02
N ILE A 237 0.94 -26.41 7.50
CA ILE A 237 -0.24 -25.88 6.82
C ILE A 237 -0.81 -24.71 7.59
N GLU A 238 -1.33 -23.73 6.89
CA GLU A 238 -1.86 -22.51 7.49
C GLU A 238 -3.12 -22.06 6.76
N THR A 239 -4.12 -21.70 7.55
CA THR A 239 -5.33 -21.03 7.09
C THR A 239 -5.38 -19.63 7.68
N LYS A 240 -5.48 -18.62 6.81
CA LYS A 240 -5.74 -17.23 7.15
C LYS A 240 -7.22 -16.93 6.96
N GLY A 241 -7.85 -16.36 7.97
CA GLY A 241 -9.27 -16.05 7.96
C GLY A 241 -9.65 -14.94 8.92
N GLY A 242 -10.87 -14.99 9.40
CA GLY A 242 -11.45 -14.06 10.38
C GLY A 242 -12.75 -14.62 10.93
N THR A 243 -13.52 -13.79 11.62
CA THR A 243 -14.80 -14.13 12.20
C THR A 243 -15.94 -14.17 11.18
N PRO A 244 -17.13 -14.73 11.50
CA PRO A 244 -18.32 -14.68 10.64
C PRO A 244 -18.74 -13.26 10.27
N ASP A 245 -18.56 -12.28 11.13
CA ASP A 245 -18.83 -10.87 10.88
C ASP A 245 -17.96 -10.32 9.73
N ASN A 246 -16.77 -10.87 9.56
CA ASN A 246 -15.85 -10.58 8.47
C ASN A 246 -15.94 -11.61 7.32
N ARG A 247 -17.06 -12.34 7.17
CA ARG A 247 -17.24 -13.38 6.13
C ARG A 247 -16.27 -14.55 6.25
N ASN A 248 -15.79 -14.86 7.45
CA ASN A 248 -14.72 -15.82 7.75
C ASN A 248 -13.41 -15.51 7.00
N ALA A 249 -13.14 -14.25 6.72
CA ALA A 249 -11.97 -13.79 6.01
C ALA A 249 -11.24 -12.71 6.82
N ARG A 250 -9.94 -12.55 6.61
CA ARG A 250 -9.25 -11.34 7.02
C ARG A 250 -9.91 -10.15 6.34
N LEU A 251 -10.35 -9.18 7.10
CA LEU A 251 -10.83 -7.91 6.59
C LEU A 251 -9.74 -6.84 6.75
N GLU A 252 -9.42 -6.17 5.65
CA GLU A 252 -8.66 -4.94 5.65
C GLU A 252 -9.56 -3.80 5.18
N LEU A 253 -9.96 -2.94 6.10
CA LEU A 253 -10.80 -1.78 5.82
C LEU A 253 -9.91 -0.55 5.70
N GLN A 254 -9.72 -0.08 4.48
CA GLN A 254 -8.93 1.11 4.21
C GLN A 254 -9.81 2.28 3.77
N GLN A 255 -9.47 3.47 4.28
CA GLN A 255 -10.17 4.70 3.95
C GLN A 255 -9.16 5.80 3.67
N THR A 256 -9.42 6.61 2.65
CA THR A 256 -8.64 7.83 2.38
C THR A 256 -9.59 8.99 2.09
N MET A 257 -9.26 10.15 2.63
CA MET A 257 -10.00 11.39 2.43
C MET A 257 -9.01 12.54 2.20
N ASP A 258 -9.29 13.40 1.25
CA ASP A 258 -8.67 14.72 1.09
C ASP A 258 -9.77 15.76 0.90
N LEU A 259 -9.68 16.84 1.65
CA LEU A 259 -10.53 18.02 1.53
C LEU A 259 -9.64 19.23 1.40
N SER A 260 -9.82 20.02 0.34
CA SER A 260 -9.00 21.21 0.06
C SER A 260 -9.83 22.40 -0.34
N LEU A 261 -9.45 23.57 0.19
CA LEU A 261 -9.94 24.89 -0.19
C LEU A 261 -8.76 25.71 -0.72
N SER A 262 -8.90 26.30 -1.87
CA SER A 262 -7.87 27.14 -2.47
C SER A 262 -8.45 28.41 -3.07
N GLY A 263 -7.60 29.43 -3.19
CA GLY A 263 -7.92 30.69 -3.83
C GLY A 263 -6.83 31.11 -4.79
N GLU A 264 -7.26 31.61 -5.95
CA GLU A 264 -6.42 32.20 -7.01
C GLU A 264 -6.83 33.65 -7.18
N HIS A 265 -5.88 34.56 -7.03
CA HIS A 265 -6.15 36.00 -7.03
C HIS A 265 -5.10 36.73 -7.89
N GLN A 266 -5.57 37.57 -8.80
CA GLN A 266 -4.74 38.42 -9.64
C GLN A 266 -4.87 39.89 -9.20
N PHE A 267 -3.81 40.47 -8.68
CA PHE A 267 -3.71 41.88 -8.27
C PHE A 267 -2.76 42.62 -9.21
N GLY A 268 -3.27 43.12 -10.32
CA GLY A 268 -2.46 43.71 -11.37
C GLY A 268 -1.51 42.66 -11.97
N LYS A 269 -0.18 42.81 -11.75
CA LYS A 269 0.82 41.84 -12.19
C LYS A 269 1.07 40.72 -11.15
N LEU A 270 0.66 40.90 -9.91
CA LEU A 270 0.91 39.94 -8.85
C LEU A 270 -0.21 38.87 -8.84
N SER A 271 0.19 37.61 -9.00
CA SER A 271 -0.68 36.46 -8.75
C SER A 271 -0.44 35.96 -7.32
N VAL A 272 -1.52 35.68 -6.60
CA VAL A 272 -1.49 35.13 -5.25
C VAL A 272 -2.34 33.87 -5.22
N ASN A 273 -1.69 32.72 -4.93
CA ASN A 273 -2.35 31.43 -4.80
C ASN A 273 -2.20 30.95 -3.37
N TRP A 274 -3.29 30.58 -2.72
CA TRP A 274 -3.25 29.99 -1.39
C TRP A 274 -4.08 28.72 -1.32
N GLY A 275 -3.76 27.86 -0.36
CA GLY A 275 -4.50 26.62 -0.14
C GLY A 275 -4.43 26.17 1.31
N ALA A 276 -5.52 25.57 1.76
CA ALA A 276 -5.64 24.83 3.01
C ALA A 276 -6.17 23.44 2.68
N SER A 277 -5.56 22.39 3.23
CA SER A 277 -6.05 21.03 3.04
C SER A 277 -5.98 20.22 4.33
N TYR A 278 -6.94 19.31 4.47
CA TYR A 278 -6.96 18.26 5.47
C TYR A 278 -7.10 16.92 4.77
N ALA A 279 -6.16 16.01 5.04
CA ALA A 279 -6.21 14.66 4.53
C ALA A 279 -6.11 13.64 5.67
N ARG A 280 -6.76 12.49 5.50
CA ARG A 280 -6.70 11.36 6.41
C ARG A 280 -6.64 10.05 5.63
N ALA A 281 -5.80 9.13 6.10
CA ALA A 281 -5.87 7.72 5.71
C ALA A 281 -5.97 6.86 6.96
N SER A 282 -6.68 5.74 6.88
CA SER A 282 -6.75 4.73 7.95
C SER A 282 -6.84 3.32 7.37
N GLU A 283 -6.35 2.38 8.15
CA GLU A 283 -6.52 0.94 7.93
C GLU A 283 -6.95 0.30 9.25
N ASP A 284 -8.03 -0.49 9.18
CA ASP A 284 -8.54 -1.28 10.30
C ASP A 284 -8.55 -2.75 9.86
N ARG A 285 -7.91 -3.62 10.65
CA ARG A 285 -7.91 -5.08 10.48
C ARG A 285 -8.48 -5.73 11.73
N PRO A 286 -9.80 -5.84 11.84
CA PRO A 286 -10.44 -6.47 13.00
C PRO A 286 -10.41 -7.99 12.88
N ASN A 287 -10.05 -8.67 13.98
CA ASN A 287 -10.16 -10.12 14.14
C ASN A 287 -9.51 -10.92 12.99
N GLU A 288 -8.32 -10.54 12.59
CA GLU A 288 -7.50 -11.33 11.65
C GLU A 288 -7.00 -12.58 12.36
N ARG A 289 -7.31 -13.77 11.82
CA ARG A 289 -6.99 -15.05 12.44
C ARG A 289 -6.08 -15.89 11.56
N TYR A 290 -5.08 -16.50 12.21
CA TYR A 290 -4.24 -17.53 11.61
C TYR A 290 -4.38 -18.82 12.40
N PHE A 291 -4.50 -19.95 11.69
CA PHE A 291 -4.44 -21.26 12.29
C PHE A 291 -3.42 -22.11 11.54
N SER A 292 -2.34 -22.46 12.22
CA SER A 292 -1.24 -23.23 11.67
C SER A 292 -1.10 -24.57 12.36
N LEU A 293 -0.92 -25.62 11.56
CA LEU A 293 -0.54 -26.96 11.99
C LEU A 293 0.85 -27.28 11.49
N LYS A 294 1.67 -27.94 12.30
CA LYS A 294 3.00 -28.39 11.96
C LYS A 294 3.12 -29.92 12.06
N GLN A 295 3.90 -30.50 11.18
CA GLN A 295 4.27 -31.91 11.18
C GLN A 295 5.80 -32.00 11.06
N ASP A 296 6.44 -32.58 12.07
CA ASP A 296 7.89 -32.74 12.14
C ASP A 296 8.33 -34.14 11.67
N PHE A 297 9.63 -34.32 11.53
CA PHE A 297 10.28 -35.60 11.23
C PHE A 297 9.90 -36.19 9.88
N LEU A 298 9.79 -35.33 8.87
CA LEU A 298 9.45 -35.71 7.51
C LEU A 298 10.70 -35.78 6.62
N GLY A 299 10.60 -36.57 5.56
CA GLY A 299 11.59 -36.63 4.49
C GLY A 299 11.01 -36.09 3.18
N PHE A 300 11.61 -35.05 2.63
CA PHE A 300 11.25 -34.46 1.36
C PHE A 300 12.40 -34.59 0.37
N THR A 301 12.04 -34.75 -0.89
CA THR A 301 12.97 -34.68 -2.01
C THR A 301 12.65 -33.46 -2.88
N VAL A 302 13.65 -32.61 -3.07
CA VAL A 302 13.59 -31.53 -4.05
C VAL A 302 13.93 -32.07 -5.41
N VAL A 303 13.00 -31.96 -6.35
CA VAL A 303 13.16 -32.41 -7.73
C VAL A 303 13.44 -31.21 -8.60
N ASP A 304 14.41 -31.36 -9.53
CA ASP A 304 14.78 -30.33 -10.51
C ASP A 304 15.18 -28.98 -9.88
N ALA A 305 15.91 -29.02 -8.75
CA ALA A 305 16.29 -27.82 -7.96
C ALA A 305 17.00 -26.73 -8.79
N GLY A 306 17.69 -27.08 -9.87
CA GLY A 306 18.36 -26.15 -10.78
C GLY A 306 17.52 -25.70 -11.98
N ASP A 307 16.32 -26.20 -12.11
CA ASP A 307 15.42 -25.89 -13.23
C ASP A 307 14.50 -24.69 -12.93
N ARG A 308 13.78 -24.26 -13.97
CA ARG A 308 12.81 -23.17 -13.88
C ARG A 308 11.56 -23.53 -13.05
N PHE A 309 11.24 -24.82 -12.94
CA PHE A 309 10.02 -25.32 -12.30
C PHE A 309 10.33 -26.43 -11.29
N PRO A 310 11.14 -26.16 -10.26
CA PRO A 310 11.44 -27.15 -9.24
C PRO A 310 10.17 -27.48 -8.43
N TYR A 311 10.14 -28.65 -7.81
CA TYR A 311 9.04 -29.03 -6.92
C TYR A 311 9.53 -29.98 -5.82
N VAL A 312 8.69 -30.13 -4.79
CA VAL A 312 8.97 -30.97 -3.64
C VAL A 312 8.02 -32.17 -3.66
N THR A 313 8.60 -33.37 -3.50
CA THR A 313 7.85 -34.62 -3.29
C THR A 313 8.08 -35.12 -1.87
N THR A 314 7.12 -35.85 -1.34
CA THR A 314 7.20 -36.51 -0.02
C THR A 314 6.75 -37.95 -0.13
N ASP A 315 7.38 -38.82 0.64
CA ASP A 315 7.00 -40.23 0.76
C ASP A 315 5.91 -40.42 1.85
N VAL A 316 5.60 -39.37 2.58
CA VAL A 316 4.60 -39.38 3.64
C VAL A 316 3.33 -38.68 3.17
N SER A 317 2.18 -39.28 3.41
CA SER A 317 0.89 -38.62 3.18
C SER A 317 0.74 -37.45 4.16
N LEU A 318 0.53 -36.24 3.64
CA LEU A 318 0.18 -35.06 4.42
C LEU A 318 -1.31 -35.01 4.77
N HIS A 319 -2.10 -35.98 4.29
CA HIS A 319 -3.52 -36.11 4.64
C HIS A 319 -3.68 -36.86 5.97
N ASN A 320 -4.50 -36.32 6.84
CA ASN A 320 -5.00 -36.96 8.06
C ASN A 320 -3.95 -37.32 9.13
N GLY A 321 -2.71 -36.89 9.00
CA GLY A 321 -1.68 -37.08 10.02
C GLY A 321 -1.38 -38.54 10.39
N GLU A 322 -1.65 -39.50 9.52
CA GLU A 322 -1.36 -40.92 9.72
C GLU A 322 0.04 -41.25 9.24
N ALA A 323 1.06 -40.79 9.98
CA ALA A 323 2.39 -41.39 9.92
C ALA A 323 2.58 -42.28 11.14
N ASP A 324 3.42 -43.33 11.03
CA ASP A 324 3.65 -44.28 12.11
C ASP A 324 4.07 -43.60 13.43
N GLY A 325 3.24 -43.79 14.46
CA GLY A 325 3.53 -43.32 15.82
C GLY A 325 3.28 -41.81 16.05
N GLU A 326 4.08 -41.20 16.93
CA GLU A 326 4.07 -39.76 17.27
C GLU A 326 4.70 -38.93 16.14
N ARG A 327 5.55 -39.53 15.33
CA ARG A 327 6.25 -38.90 14.20
C ARG A 327 5.28 -38.64 13.06
N GLY A 328 5.37 -37.46 12.45
CA GLY A 328 4.56 -37.09 11.31
C GLY A 328 3.08 -36.79 11.59
N LYS A 329 2.67 -36.63 12.85
CA LYS A 329 1.33 -36.17 13.20
C LYS A 329 1.24 -34.66 13.12
N TRP A 330 0.12 -34.16 12.61
CA TRP A 330 -0.20 -32.74 12.71
C TRP A 330 -0.36 -32.32 14.17
N LYS A 331 0.30 -31.23 14.55
CA LYS A 331 0.19 -30.59 15.86
C LYS A 331 -0.16 -29.12 15.66
N VAL A 332 -0.99 -28.56 16.54
CA VAL A 332 -1.26 -27.12 16.53
C VAL A 332 0.04 -26.40 16.82
N LYS A 333 0.40 -25.47 15.93
CA LYS A 333 1.57 -24.62 16.08
C LYS A 333 1.18 -23.23 16.55
N GLU A 334 0.12 -22.66 15.95
CA GLU A 334 -0.30 -21.30 16.15
C GLU A 334 -1.81 -21.19 15.97
N LEU A 335 -2.47 -20.46 16.84
CA LEU A 335 -3.85 -19.99 16.67
C LEU A 335 -3.90 -18.55 17.15
N THR A 336 -3.72 -17.61 16.25
CA THR A 336 -3.66 -16.19 16.62
C THR A 336 -4.91 -15.44 16.21
N GLU A 337 -5.25 -14.40 17.00
CA GLU A 337 -6.18 -13.35 16.63
C GLU A 337 -5.51 -12.00 16.81
N SER A 338 -5.49 -11.19 15.74
CA SER A 338 -4.90 -9.87 15.74
C SER A 338 -5.94 -8.80 15.40
N ASN A 339 -5.86 -7.67 16.11
CA ASN A 339 -6.60 -6.45 15.83
C ASN A 339 -5.61 -5.33 15.57
N GLN A 340 -5.72 -4.66 14.43
CA GLN A 340 -4.81 -3.57 14.06
C GLN A 340 -5.58 -2.35 13.63
N GLU A 341 -5.18 -1.18 14.14
CA GLU A 341 -5.64 0.14 13.72
C GLU A 341 -4.46 1.02 13.35
N ILE A 342 -4.51 1.60 12.16
CA ILE A 342 -3.51 2.56 11.68
C ILE A 342 -4.24 3.78 11.16
N TYR A 343 -3.76 4.97 11.48
CA TYR A 343 -4.22 6.18 10.82
C TYR A 343 -3.11 7.22 10.65
N GLU A 344 -3.21 7.97 9.57
CA GLU A 344 -2.38 9.15 9.31
C GLU A 344 -3.29 10.35 9.00
N LYS A 345 -3.01 11.49 9.63
CA LYS A 345 -3.70 12.78 9.42
C LYS A 345 -2.68 13.81 8.97
N ASP A 346 -3.06 14.63 8.01
CA ASP A 346 -2.20 15.66 7.42
C ASP A 346 -2.98 16.97 7.27
N LEU A 347 -2.50 18.05 7.88
CA LEU A 347 -3.04 19.39 7.78
C LEU A 347 -2.00 20.30 7.12
N LYS A 348 -2.39 21.02 6.06
CA LYS A 348 -1.49 21.88 5.28
C LYS A 348 -2.07 23.25 5.03
N PHE A 349 -1.18 24.22 5.03
CA PHE A 349 -1.45 25.59 4.59
C PHE A 349 -0.31 26.03 3.68
N LYS A 350 -0.63 26.66 2.54
CA LYS A 350 0.35 27.21 1.61
C LYS A 350 -0.09 28.57 1.10
N VAL A 351 0.89 29.40 0.77
CA VAL A 351 0.70 30.63 0.00
C VAL A 351 1.87 30.83 -0.94
N ASP A 352 1.55 31.07 -2.20
CA ASP A 352 2.50 31.26 -3.28
C ASP A 352 2.21 32.58 -4.01
N PHE A 353 3.29 33.31 -4.32
CA PHE A 353 3.26 34.57 -5.04
C PHE A 353 4.01 34.44 -6.35
N GLU A 354 3.46 34.97 -7.43
CA GLU A 354 4.15 35.06 -8.72
C GLU A 354 4.08 36.49 -9.25
N LEU A 355 5.24 37.06 -9.54
CA LEU A 355 5.39 38.41 -10.07
C LEU A 355 6.18 38.39 -11.36
N PRO A 356 5.54 38.52 -12.55
CA PRO A 356 6.23 38.78 -13.81
C PRO A 356 6.91 40.16 -13.74
N LEU A 357 8.24 40.19 -13.88
CA LEU A 357 9.01 41.44 -13.86
C LEU A 357 9.11 42.04 -15.26
N THR A 358 9.47 41.18 -16.25
CA THR A 358 9.51 41.57 -17.67
C THR A 358 8.82 40.54 -18.55
N ASN A 359 8.35 40.99 -19.71
CA ASN A 359 7.65 40.13 -20.67
C ASN A 359 8.48 39.91 -21.93
N GLY A 360 8.04 38.99 -22.82
CA GLY A 360 8.63 38.72 -24.10
C GLY A 360 9.71 37.65 -24.09
N ILE A 361 10.56 37.65 -25.11
CA ILE A 361 11.58 36.60 -25.32
C ILE A 361 12.69 36.59 -24.26
N TYR A 362 12.83 37.65 -23.50
CA TYR A 362 13.70 37.79 -22.33
C TYR A 362 12.89 37.96 -21.05
N GLY A 363 11.62 37.52 -21.08
CA GLY A 363 10.73 37.61 -19.93
C GLY A 363 11.28 36.87 -18.73
N ASN A 364 11.07 37.45 -17.57
CA ASN A 364 11.43 36.83 -16.29
C ASN A 364 10.31 37.01 -15.28
N SER A 365 10.27 36.07 -14.32
CA SER A 365 9.33 36.12 -13.20
C SER A 365 10.00 35.69 -11.92
N LEU A 366 9.49 36.23 -10.84
CA LEU A 366 9.83 35.88 -9.49
C LEU A 366 8.68 35.09 -8.88
N ARG A 367 8.99 33.95 -8.26
CA ARG A 367 8.05 33.18 -7.44
C ARG A 367 8.62 32.99 -6.05
N PHE A 368 7.78 33.13 -5.05
CA PHE A 368 8.14 32.88 -3.66
C PHE A 368 6.91 32.47 -2.88
N GLY A 369 7.13 31.72 -1.82
CA GLY A 369 6.01 31.23 -1.03
C GLY A 369 6.43 30.57 0.26
N ALA A 370 5.43 30.21 1.05
CA ALA A 370 5.61 29.52 2.31
C ALA A 370 4.55 28.40 2.45
N LYS A 371 4.92 27.35 3.17
CA LYS A 371 4.06 26.22 3.47
C LYS A 371 4.29 25.74 4.89
N TYR A 372 3.20 25.36 5.54
CA TYR A 372 3.21 24.63 6.80
C TYR A 372 2.46 23.31 6.62
N ALA A 373 3.04 22.21 7.07
CA ALA A 373 2.42 20.89 7.09
C ALA A 373 2.57 20.28 8.49
N SER A 374 1.50 19.71 9.02
CA SER A 374 1.48 18.97 10.28
C SER A 374 0.89 17.60 10.05
N LYS A 375 1.70 16.56 10.26
CA LYS A 375 1.33 15.17 10.09
C LYS A 375 1.33 14.45 11.43
N THR A 376 0.35 13.58 11.65
CA THR A 376 0.31 12.67 12.79
C THR A 376 0.02 11.27 12.27
N LYS A 377 0.78 10.27 12.73
CA LYS A 377 0.60 8.87 12.38
C LYS A 377 0.62 8.02 13.64
N ASP A 378 -0.34 7.11 13.73
CA ASP A 378 -0.49 6.16 14.83
C ASP A 378 -0.64 4.74 14.26
N ARG A 379 -0.02 3.79 14.92
CA ARG A 379 -0.24 2.36 14.72
C ARG A 379 -0.49 1.72 16.08
N ASN A 380 -1.54 0.93 16.16
CA ASN A 380 -1.89 0.12 17.32
C ASN A 380 -2.25 -1.30 16.83
N THR A 381 -1.45 -2.28 17.24
CA THR A 381 -1.63 -3.70 16.94
C THR A 381 -1.69 -4.45 18.27
N LEU A 382 -2.69 -5.31 18.41
CA LEU A 382 -2.85 -6.20 19.55
C LEU A 382 -3.07 -7.61 19.00
N CYS A 383 -2.18 -8.54 19.33
CA CYS A 383 -2.20 -9.92 18.88
C CYS A 383 -2.12 -10.86 20.07
N TYR A 384 -2.93 -11.93 20.06
CA TYR A 384 -2.92 -13.00 21.05
C TYR A 384 -2.77 -14.35 20.35
N ASP A 385 -1.96 -15.25 20.93
CA ASP A 385 -1.89 -16.66 20.56
C ASP A 385 -2.68 -17.50 21.58
N TYR A 386 -3.51 -18.39 21.07
CA TYR A 386 -4.39 -19.29 21.82
C TYR A 386 -4.03 -20.77 21.61
N ALA A 387 -2.89 -21.08 20.99
CA ALA A 387 -2.55 -22.44 20.58
C ALA A 387 -2.51 -23.42 21.76
N ASP A 388 -1.98 -23.02 22.89
CA ASP A 388 -1.87 -23.89 24.06
C ASP A 388 -3.23 -24.16 24.71
N THR A 389 -4.02 -23.11 24.97
CA THR A 389 -5.40 -23.28 25.48
C THR A 389 -6.29 -24.06 24.52
N TYR A 390 -6.10 -23.91 23.20
CA TYR A 390 -6.82 -24.67 22.19
C TYR A 390 -6.53 -26.16 22.29
N LYS A 391 -5.26 -26.56 22.43
CA LYS A 391 -4.83 -27.95 22.60
C LYS A 391 -5.52 -28.63 23.79
N ASP A 392 -5.62 -27.90 24.88
CA ASP A 392 -6.22 -28.40 26.13
C ASP A 392 -7.76 -28.53 26.03
N THR A 393 -8.41 -27.66 25.27
CA THR A 393 -9.88 -27.56 25.20
C THR A 393 -10.48 -28.43 24.09
N PHE A 394 -9.86 -28.44 22.91
CA PHE A 394 -10.43 -29.01 21.69
C PHE A 394 -9.67 -30.23 21.15
N ASP A 395 -8.54 -30.59 21.76
CA ASP A 395 -7.65 -31.71 21.36
C ASP A 395 -7.41 -31.71 19.83
N LYS A 396 -8.02 -32.65 19.11
CA LYS A 396 -7.84 -32.83 17.64
C LYS A 396 -9.06 -32.48 16.83
N ASP A 397 -9.96 -31.67 17.34
CA ASP A 397 -11.21 -31.33 16.62
C ASP A 397 -10.97 -30.71 15.24
N TYR A 398 -9.83 -29.98 15.07
CA TYR A 398 -9.43 -29.47 13.76
C TYR A 398 -9.26 -30.55 12.68
N MET A 399 -8.94 -31.80 13.05
CA MET A 399 -8.77 -32.91 12.08
C MET A 399 -10.08 -33.22 11.34
N ASN A 400 -11.23 -33.07 12.02
CA ASN A 400 -12.54 -33.26 11.44
C ASN A 400 -12.97 -32.11 10.52
N ASN A 401 -12.20 -31.01 10.54
CA ASN A 401 -12.50 -29.77 9.85
C ASN A 401 -11.48 -29.42 8.76
N LEU A 402 -10.66 -30.39 8.34
CA LEU A 402 -9.78 -30.24 7.18
C LEU A 402 -10.61 -30.32 5.88
N THR A 403 -10.33 -29.39 4.97
CA THR A 403 -11.01 -29.32 3.67
C THR A 403 -10.01 -29.09 2.54
N SER A 404 -10.28 -29.75 1.41
CA SER A 404 -9.48 -29.54 0.21
C SER A 404 -9.81 -28.18 -0.41
N GLN A 405 -8.76 -27.46 -0.80
CA GLN A 405 -8.86 -26.23 -1.58
C GLN A 405 -8.51 -26.45 -3.07
N ILE A 406 -8.28 -27.71 -3.46
CA ILE A 406 -8.00 -28.06 -4.84
C ILE A 406 -9.27 -27.89 -5.66
N ARG A 407 -9.23 -27.04 -6.67
CA ARG A 407 -10.36 -26.80 -7.59
C ARG A 407 -10.09 -27.37 -8.97
N ASP A 408 -11.15 -27.57 -9.72
CA ASP A 408 -11.04 -27.93 -11.14
C ASP A 408 -10.28 -26.85 -11.92
N GLY A 409 -9.38 -27.27 -12.81
CA GLY A 409 -8.56 -26.34 -13.59
C GLY A 409 -7.46 -25.62 -12.80
N TYR A 410 -6.89 -26.27 -11.78
CA TYR A 410 -5.73 -25.77 -11.05
C TYR A 410 -4.56 -25.49 -12.00
N MET A 411 -4.15 -24.23 -12.13
CA MET A 411 -3.27 -23.74 -13.19
C MET A 411 -1.78 -24.04 -12.99
N PRO A 412 -1.22 -24.06 -11.75
CA PRO A 412 0.22 -24.26 -11.55
C PRO A 412 0.74 -25.62 -11.98
N GLY A 413 -0.13 -26.62 -12.09
CA GLY A 413 0.22 -27.99 -12.44
C GLY A 413 0.07 -28.97 -11.27
N ASP A 414 -0.02 -30.26 -11.59
CA ASP A 414 -0.32 -31.31 -10.60
C ASP A 414 0.74 -31.42 -9.49
N GLN A 415 2.01 -31.16 -9.82
CA GLN A 415 3.13 -31.19 -8.88
C GLN A 415 3.04 -30.09 -7.80
N TYR A 416 2.22 -29.05 -8.03
CA TYR A 416 2.04 -27.95 -7.11
C TYR A 416 0.69 -27.98 -6.39
N LYS A 417 -0.11 -29.04 -6.56
CA LYS A 417 -1.36 -29.17 -5.81
C LYS A 417 -1.09 -29.09 -4.31
N PRO A 418 -1.84 -28.24 -3.58
CA PRO A 418 -1.74 -28.19 -2.12
C PRO A 418 -2.37 -29.41 -1.48
N THR A 419 -2.23 -29.52 -0.17
CA THR A 419 -2.92 -30.48 0.70
C THR A 419 -4.27 -29.93 1.19
N ASP A 420 -4.89 -30.60 2.17
CA ASP A 420 -6.04 -30.09 2.90
C ASP A 420 -5.64 -29.06 3.94
N PHE A 421 -6.56 -28.16 4.27
CA PHE A 421 -6.37 -27.08 5.24
C PHE A 421 -7.52 -27.05 6.21
N VAL A 422 -7.30 -26.50 7.40
CA VAL A 422 -8.39 -26.15 8.32
C VAL A 422 -9.35 -25.20 7.61
N SER A 423 -10.65 -25.50 7.66
CA SER A 423 -11.65 -24.68 6.97
C SER A 423 -11.77 -23.29 7.62
N LYS A 424 -11.97 -22.27 6.78
CA LYS A 424 -12.18 -20.90 7.27
C LYS A 424 -13.45 -20.75 8.10
N GLU A 425 -14.45 -21.59 7.84
CA GLU A 425 -15.71 -21.65 8.58
C GLU A 425 -15.48 -22.15 10.01
N TYR A 426 -14.66 -23.19 10.17
CA TYR A 426 -14.28 -23.69 11.49
C TYR A 426 -13.44 -22.65 12.24
N LEU A 427 -12.40 -22.11 11.61
CA LEU A 427 -11.56 -21.06 12.21
C LEU A 427 -12.40 -19.85 12.65
N GLY A 428 -13.35 -19.42 11.81
CA GLY A 428 -14.24 -18.30 12.13
C GLY A 428 -15.20 -18.59 13.28
N SER A 429 -15.62 -19.85 13.45
CA SER A 429 -16.59 -20.25 14.47
C SER A 429 -15.99 -20.40 15.88
N LEU A 430 -14.67 -20.40 16.02
CA LEU A 430 -14.01 -20.54 17.32
C LEU A 430 -14.31 -19.32 18.22
N ASP A 431 -14.83 -19.56 19.42
CA ASP A 431 -15.02 -18.51 20.45
C ASP A 431 -13.73 -18.32 21.25
N LEU A 432 -12.82 -17.51 20.71
CA LEU A 432 -11.54 -17.20 21.35
C LEU A 432 -11.69 -16.30 22.59
N SER A 433 -12.84 -15.61 22.75
CA SER A 433 -13.08 -14.76 23.92
C SER A 433 -13.24 -15.55 25.23
N SER A 434 -13.58 -16.83 25.13
CA SER A 434 -13.68 -17.75 26.26
C SER A 434 -12.37 -18.45 26.64
N MET A 435 -11.30 -18.20 25.87
CA MET A 435 -10.00 -18.84 26.00
C MET A 435 -8.97 -17.87 26.61
N GLU A 436 -8.03 -18.40 27.36
CA GLU A 436 -6.87 -17.63 27.81
C GLU A 436 -5.85 -17.55 26.67
N GLY A 437 -5.57 -16.33 26.18
CA GLY A 437 -4.60 -16.07 25.13
C GLY A 437 -3.34 -15.44 25.67
N GLU A 438 -2.20 -15.81 25.14
CA GLU A 438 -0.92 -15.17 25.40
C GLU A 438 -0.71 -14.01 24.43
N GLN A 439 -0.37 -12.82 24.95
CA GLN A 439 -0.12 -11.66 24.10
C GLN A 439 1.20 -11.84 23.35
N VAL A 440 1.16 -11.70 22.02
CA VAL A 440 2.35 -11.71 21.17
C VAL A 440 3.00 -10.32 21.22
N LEU A 441 3.98 -10.15 22.10
CA LEU A 441 4.60 -8.85 22.40
C LEU A 441 5.40 -8.31 21.21
N GLU A 442 5.99 -9.19 20.40
CA GLU A 442 6.72 -8.81 19.20
C GLU A 442 5.84 -8.02 18.22
N GLU A 443 4.59 -8.44 18.00
CA GLU A 443 3.63 -7.73 17.15
C GLU A 443 3.29 -6.34 17.71
N SER A 444 3.19 -6.22 19.05
CA SER A 444 2.93 -4.97 19.73
C SER A 444 4.13 -4.01 19.73
N SER A 445 5.35 -4.51 19.51
CA SER A 445 6.57 -3.69 19.43
C SER A 445 6.56 -2.73 18.24
N GLY A 446 5.83 -3.08 17.17
CA GLY A 446 5.59 -2.23 16.02
C GLY A 446 4.66 -1.03 16.26
N ASN A 447 4.07 -0.89 17.46
CA ASN A 447 3.17 0.20 17.79
C ASN A 447 3.93 1.51 18.01
N TYR A 448 3.37 2.61 17.51
CA TYR A 448 3.98 3.92 17.67
C TYR A 448 2.97 5.06 17.55
N HIS A 449 3.35 6.20 18.08
CA HIS A 449 2.76 7.50 17.81
C HIS A 449 3.85 8.45 17.27
N ALA A 450 3.62 9.05 16.13
CA ALA A 450 4.57 9.98 15.51
C ALA A 450 3.87 11.27 15.05
N ARG A 451 4.54 12.40 15.25
CA ARG A 451 4.12 13.70 14.73
C ARG A 451 5.29 14.41 14.05
N GLU A 452 5.05 14.86 12.83
CA GLU A 452 6.00 15.62 12.01
C GLU A 452 5.39 16.99 11.67
N ASN A 453 6.12 18.06 11.90
CA ASN A 453 5.76 19.41 11.47
C ASN A 453 6.85 19.92 10.54
N VAL A 454 6.47 20.33 9.34
CA VAL A 454 7.39 20.89 8.34
C VAL A 454 6.96 22.31 8.02
N THR A 455 7.85 23.27 8.27
CA THR A 455 7.69 24.67 7.85
C THR A 455 8.68 24.94 6.73
N SER A 456 8.21 25.43 5.61
CA SER A 456 9.06 25.70 4.47
C SER A 456 8.80 27.05 3.83
N ALA A 457 9.84 27.60 3.21
CA ALA A 457 9.78 28.76 2.36
C ALA A 457 10.64 28.56 1.13
N PHE A 458 10.24 29.14 0.02
CA PHE A 458 11.02 29.05 -1.21
C PHE A 458 11.08 30.39 -1.94
N PHE A 459 12.12 30.49 -2.76
CA PHE A 459 12.33 31.54 -3.73
C PHE A 459 12.74 30.91 -5.05
N ARG A 460 12.18 31.39 -6.15
CA ARG A 460 12.44 30.88 -7.50
C ARG A 460 12.44 32.03 -8.51
N PHE A 461 13.45 32.02 -9.35
CA PHE A 461 13.59 32.97 -10.46
C PHE A 461 13.55 32.21 -11.78
N ASP A 462 12.61 32.57 -12.63
CA ASP A 462 12.44 32.02 -13.99
C ASP A 462 12.90 33.07 -15.01
N GLN A 463 13.79 32.69 -15.93
CA GLN A 463 14.35 33.57 -16.95
C GLN A 463 14.29 32.92 -18.33
N ASN A 464 13.74 33.64 -19.29
CA ASN A 464 13.87 33.31 -20.70
C ASN A 464 15.15 33.97 -21.26
N LEU A 465 16.01 33.20 -21.89
CA LEU A 465 17.20 33.65 -22.58
C LEU A 465 16.98 33.51 -24.08
N GLY A 466 16.19 34.44 -24.64
CA GLY A 466 15.72 34.37 -26.02
C GLY A 466 14.55 33.38 -26.20
N LYS A 467 14.30 32.97 -27.44
CA LYS A 467 13.17 32.08 -27.81
C LYS A 467 13.40 30.62 -27.44
N LYS A 468 14.69 30.20 -27.32
CA LYS A 468 15.05 28.78 -27.26
C LYS A 468 15.50 28.31 -25.87
N ILE A 469 15.96 29.20 -25.01
CA ILE A 469 16.52 28.82 -23.72
C ILE A 469 15.66 29.34 -22.57
N LYS A 470 15.35 28.46 -21.64
CA LYS A 470 14.70 28.80 -20.36
C LYS A 470 15.58 28.33 -19.22
N MET A 471 15.77 29.17 -18.24
CA MET A 471 16.49 28.90 -17.01
C MET A 471 15.55 29.08 -15.83
N MET A 472 15.67 28.23 -14.84
CA MET A 472 15.03 28.33 -13.54
C MET A 472 16.09 28.15 -12.48
N ALA A 473 16.17 29.07 -11.54
CA ALA A 473 17.02 28.95 -10.36
C ALA A 473 16.18 29.18 -9.10
N GLY A 474 16.37 28.36 -8.08
CA GLY A 474 15.58 28.48 -6.87
C GLY A 474 16.30 27.90 -5.65
N LEU A 475 15.78 28.30 -4.50
CA LEU A 475 16.22 27.82 -3.19
C LEU A 475 14.99 27.57 -2.32
N ARG A 476 14.94 26.41 -1.69
CA ARG A 476 13.93 26.07 -0.69
C ARG A 476 14.62 25.80 0.65
N MET A 477 14.00 26.25 1.73
CA MET A 477 14.33 25.87 3.09
C MET A 477 13.19 25.05 3.68
N GLU A 478 13.51 23.96 4.34
CA GLU A 478 12.55 23.17 5.12
C GLU A 478 13.07 22.96 6.54
N ALA A 479 12.32 23.43 7.52
CA ALA A 479 12.55 23.18 8.94
C ALA A 479 11.58 22.08 9.40
N THR A 480 12.13 20.95 9.80
CA THR A 480 11.37 19.76 10.22
C THR A 480 11.52 19.55 11.72
N HIS A 481 10.40 19.30 12.39
CA HIS A 481 10.32 18.93 13.81
C HIS A 481 9.54 17.61 13.92
N ILE A 482 10.22 16.57 14.43
CA ILE A 482 9.64 15.25 14.62
C ILE A 482 9.56 14.94 16.11
N LYS A 483 8.44 14.36 16.53
CA LYS A 483 8.25 13.74 17.86
C LYS A 483 7.68 12.36 17.64
N TYR A 484 8.25 11.37 18.30
CA TYR A 484 7.73 10.01 18.23
C TYR A 484 8.00 9.26 19.54
N ASN A 485 7.18 8.26 19.79
CA ASN A 485 7.36 7.22 20.79
C ASN A 485 6.98 5.87 20.18
N GLY A 486 7.49 4.81 20.76
CA GLY A 486 7.23 3.44 20.34
C GLY A 486 7.59 2.49 21.47
N TRP A 487 7.84 1.25 21.14
CA TRP A 487 8.10 0.17 22.07
C TRP A 487 9.34 -0.62 21.68
N ASN A 488 10.06 -1.14 22.65
CA ASN A 488 11.10 -2.13 22.47
C ASN A 488 10.59 -3.46 23.02
N CYS A 489 10.67 -4.53 22.23
CA CYS A 489 10.46 -5.89 22.70
C CYS A 489 11.82 -6.51 22.98
N ASN A 490 12.04 -6.94 24.20
CA ASN A 490 13.18 -7.75 24.56
C ASN A 490 12.74 -9.21 24.47
N VAL A 491 13.16 -9.87 23.41
CA VAL A 491 12.89 -11.31 23.20
C VAL A 491 13.80 -12.10 24.14
N ALA A 492 13.25 -13.10 24.79
CA ALA A 492 14.00 -13.97 25.68
C ALA A 492 14.98 -14.85 24.89
N ASP A 493 16.27 -14.75 25.23
CA ASP A 493 17.30 -15.59 24.61
C ASP A 493 17.33 -17.02 25.25
N ASP A 494 16.75 -17.18 26.42
CA ASP A 494 16.65 -18.45 27.17
C ASP A 494 15.21 -18.72 27.62
N LYS A 495 14.83 -20.00 27.78
CA LYS A 495 13.47 -20.43 28.21
C LYS A 495 13.05 -19.92 29.59
N ASP A 496 13.99 -19.44 30.39
CA ASP A 496 13.77 -18.90 31.74
C ASP A 496 13.62 -17.37 31.76
N GLU A 497 13.83 -16.67 30.63
CA GLU A 497 13.65 -15.23 30.52
C GLU A 497 12.22 -14.90 30.07
N THR A 498 11.65 -13.86 30.65
CA THR A 498 10.32 -13.37 30.29
C THR A 498 10.45 -12.29 29.22
N GLU A 499 9.75 -12.44 28.12
CA GLU A 499 9.63 -11.36 27.13
C GLU A 499 9.03 -10.11 27.77
N THR A 500 9.58 -8.95 27.45
CA THR A 500 9.09 -7.68 27.98
C THR A 500 8.91 -6.65 26.89
N LEU A 501 7.86 -5.84 27.03
CA LEU A 501 7.57 -4.73 26.15
C LEU A 501 7.75 -3.41 26.91
N GLU A 502 8.77 -2.63 26.54
CA GLU A 502 9.13 -1.40 27.23
C GLU A 502 8.94 -0.18 26.32
N PRO A 503 8.35 0.93 26.84
CA PRO A 503 8.21 2.14 26.05
C PRO A 503 9.58 2.79 25.78
N THR A 504 9.85 3.18 24.53
CA THR A 504 11.10 3.86 24.15
C THR A 504 11.23 5.27 24.74
N GLY A 505 10.13 5.83 25.30
CA GLY A 505 10.04 7.22 25.71
C GLY A 505 9.76 8.18 24.55
N ASN A 506 9.79 9.47 24.86
CA ASN A 506 9.51 10.53 23.87
C ASN A 506 10.80 10.99 23.19
N HIS A 507 10.96 10.67 21.92
CA HIS A 507 12.06 11.14 21.10
C HIS A 507 11.67 12.41 20.35
N LYS A 508 12.65 13.31 20.17
CA LYS A 508 12.46 14.56 19.41
C LYS A 508 13.67 14.75 18.50
N ASN A 509 13.40 15.14 17.27
CA ASN A 509 14.43 15.52 16.32
C ASN A 509 14.03 16.79 15.58
N SER A 510 15.01 17.65 15.28
CA SER A 510 14.78 18.88 14.56
C SER A 510 15.97 19.19 13.66
N TYR A 511 15.69 19.50 12.41
CA TYR A 511 16.73 19.83 11.44
C TYR A 511 16.21 20.80 10.39
N VAL A 512 17.13 21.42 9.65
CA VAL A 512 16.83 22.33 8.55
C VAL A 512 17.59 21.88 7.30
N ASN A 513 16.85 21.75 6.21
CA ASN A 513 17.39 21.44 4.89
C ASN A 513 17.35 22.66 3.98
N TRP A 514 18.42 22.88 3.23
CA TRP A 514 18.52 23.85 2.16
C TRP A 514 18.61 23.12 0.83
N LEU A 515 17.65 23.37 -0.05
CA LEU A 515 17.41 22.62 -1.27
C LEU A 515 17.55 23.57 -2.48
N PRO A 516 18.77 23.76 -3.01
CA PRO A 516 18.98 24.54 -4.22
C PRO A 516 18.49 23.77 -5.45
N SER A 517 17.97 24.49 -6.45
CA SER A 517 17.56 23.91 -7.72
C SER A 517 17.99 24.80 -8.89
N LEU A 518 18.51 24.20 -9.95
CA LEU A 518 18.89 24.88 -11.18
C LEU A 518 18.50 24.01 -12.37
N LEU A 519 17.67 24.57 -13.24
CA LEU A 519 17.16 23.87 -14.41
C LEU A 519 17.42 24.69 -15.66
N PHE A 520 17.83 23.99 -16.72
CA PHE A 520 17.97 24.55 -18.07
C PHE A 520 17.14 23.74 -19.05
N LYS A 521 16.45 24.43 -19.92
CA LYS A 521 15.77 23.85 -21.07
C LYS A 521 16.24 24.57 -22.33
N TYR A 522 16.70 23.81 -23.32
CA TYR A 522 17.10 24.31 -24.64
C TYR A 522 16.28 23.64 -25.73
N ASP A 523 15.43 24.41 -26.39
CA ASP A 523 14.65 23.98 -27.57
C ASP A 523 15.56 24.12 -28.80
N VAL A 524 16.26 23.05 -29.19
CA VAL A 524 17.19 23.03 -30.35
C VAL A 524 16.40 23.30 -31.62
N ASN A 525 15.30 22.56 -31.82
CA ASN A 525 14.30 22.72 -32.84
C ASN A 525 12.93 22.22 -32.31
N ASP A 526 11.92 22.08 -33.17
CA ASP A 526 10.57 21.65 -32.76
C ASP A 526 10.54 20.21 -32.25
N ASP A 527 11.43 19.36 -32.76
CA ASP A 527 11.50 17.92 -32.43
C ASP A 527 12.51 17.58 -31.32
N LEU A 528 13.54 18.42 -31.10
CA LEU A 528 14.61 18.15 -30.16
C LEU A 528 14.67 19.20 -29.04
N LYS A 529 14.49 18.73 -27.81
CA LYS A 529 14.57 19.55 -26.59
C LYS A 529 15.56 18.93 -25.61
N LEU A 530 16.57 19.70 -25.22
CA LEU A 530 17.53 19.30 -24.19
C LEU A 530 17.13 19.90 -22.85
N ARG A 531 17.30 19.12 -21.80
CA ARG A 531 17.06 19.55 -20.41
C ARG A 531 18.21 19.10 -19.53
N ALA A 532 18.69 19.99 -18.67
CA ALA A 532 19.65 19.70 -17.63
C ALA A 532 19.11 20.22 -16.29
N SER A 533 19.30 19.48 -15.23
CA SER A 533 18.85 19.88 -13.89
C SER A 533 19.88 19.48 -12.84
N PHE A 534 20.00 20.34 -11.84
CA PHE A 534 20.67 20.08 -10.57
C PHE A 534 19.68 20.42 -9.44
N THR A 535 19.38 19.44 -8.60
CA THR A 535 18.42 19.58 -7.50
C THR A 535 18.87 18.76 -6.31
#